data_86d9b0f89166c61739675385014e69a0
#
_entry.id   86d9b0f89166c61739675385014e69a0
#
_cell.length_a   1.000
_cell.length_b   1.000
_cell.length_c   1.000
_cell.angle_alpha   90.00
_cell.angle_beta   90.00
_cell.angle_gamma   90.00
#
_symmetry.space_group_name_H-M   'P 1'
#
loop_
_entity.id
_entity.type
_entity.pdbx_description
1 polymer ?
#
loop_
_entity_poly.entity_id
_entity_poly.type
_entity_poly.pdbx_seq_one_letter_code
_entity_poly.pdbx_strand_id
1 'polypeptide(L)'
;MDIKIYTLTHKKFNVPPDPLYVPLQVGSEEKEDLGYLCDNTGENISALNCYYSELTGLYWIWKNDHETEYVGTCHYRRFLLNEQEKIFTKRELEEKLRSYDLITTKRVHLNNSYYYGFSANHNIHALDVTGEVIKEKYPAYYDTFVRLVNGPETYFGNMFVTSKKHFDDYCSWLFTIFFEVQKRIDLETDADEYHRRVFGFISEFLLLVWITVNQLHVFECKVGMIGEKAETREMKEQIAIYLEKRDVAGAKKYFCLLYTSDAADDLI
;
A
#
# COMPACT_ATOMS: atom_id res chain seq x y z
N MET A 1 15.74 19.37 -6.59
CA MET A 1 14.40 18.89 -6.19
C MET A 1 14.39 18.59 -4.69
N ASP A 2 13.40 19.03 -3.96
CA ASP A 2 13.15 18.56 -2.61
C ASP A 2 12.26 17.31 -2.68
N ILE A 3 12.78 16.17 -2.19
CA ILE A 3 12.10 14.87 -2.29
C ILE A 3 12.06 14.23 -0.91
N LYS A 4 10.89 13.77 -0.48
CA LYS A 4 10.72 12.92 0.71
C LYS A 4 9.98 11.64 0.37
N ILE A 5 10.45 10.52 0.88
CA ILE A 5 9.74 9.24 0.83
C ILE A 5 9.29 8.89 2.25
N TYR A 6 8.00 8.95 2.48
CA TYR A 6 7.43 8.56 3.76
C TYR A 6 7.38 7.03 3.86
N THR A 7 8.10 6.49 4.84
CA THR A 7 8.11 5.05 5.14
C THR A 7 7.02 4.75 6.15
N LEU A 8 5.89 4.25 5.65
CA LEU A 8 4.70 3.98 6.45
C LEU A 8 4.92 2.75 7.34
N THR A 9 4.67 2.90 8.63
CA THR A 9 4.94 1.86 9.61
C THR A 9 3.92 1.85 10.76
N HIS A 10 3.68 0.67 11.32
CA HIS A 10 2.97 0.45 12.58
C HIS A 10 3.88 -0.25 13.62
N LYS A 11 5.16 -0.45 13.30
CA LYS A 11 6.17 -1.13 14.14
C LYS A 11 7.52 -0.44 14.03
N LYS A 12 8.39 -0.62 15.03
CA LYS A 12 9.80 -0.25 14.92
C LYS A 12 10.49 -1.08 13.84
N PHE A 13 11.35 -0.44 13.06
CA PHE A 13 12.11 -1.07 11.98
C PHE A 13 13.48 -0.42 11.81
N ASN A 14 14.35 -1.05 11.03
CA ASN A 14 15.65 -0.48 10.67
C ASN A 14 15.46 0.59 9.59
N VAL A 15 15.41 1.84 10.01
CA VAL A 15 15.24 2.99 9.11
C VAL A 15 16.47 3.10 8.20
N PRO A 16 16.28 3.22 6.87
CA PRO A 16 17.39 3.54 5.98
C PRO A 16 18.14 4.80 6.46
N PRO A 17 19.49 4.80 6.42
CA PRO A 17 20.26 5.93 6.93
C PRO A 17 20.16 7.21 6.08
N ASP A 18 19.61 7.12 4.88
CA ASP A 18 19.40 8.27 4.00
C ASP A 18 18.21 9.11 4.49
N PRO A 19 18.38 10.42 4.77
CA PRO A 19 17.30 11.32 5.21
C PRO A 19 16.16 11.49 4.21
N LEU A 20 16.33 10.99 2.98
CA LEU A 20 15.27 10.86 1.99
C LEU A 20 14.08 10.05 2.53
N TYR A 21 14.34 9.03 3.36
CA TYR A 21 13.34 8.11 3.90
C TYR A 21 12.89 8.54 5.29
N VAL A 22 11.69 9.08 5.38
CA VAL A 22 11.11 9.64 6.62
C VAL A 22 10.11 8.66 7.22
N PRO A 23 10.38 8.05 8.39
CA PRO A 23 9.41 7.17 9.04
C PRO A 23 8.14 7.92 9.43
N LEU A 24 6.99 7.38 9.04
CA LEU A 24 5.68 7.88 9.42
C LEU A 24 4.88 6.74 10.06
N GLN A 25 4.60 6.86 11.35
CA GLN A 25 3.75 5.91 12.07
C GLN A 25 2.29 6.15 11.68
N VAL A 26 1.61 5.09 11.22
CA VAL A 26 0.21 5.13 10.79
C VAL A 26 -0.72 4.48 11.81
N GLY A 27 -1.94 5.01 11.93
CA GLY A 27 -2.90 4.60 12.94
C GLY A 27 -2.41 4.91 14.35
N SER A 28 -1.72 6.04 14.53
CA SER A 28 -1.07 6.41 15.79
C SER A 28 -2.06 6.79 16.90
N GLU A 29 -3.33 7.08 16.56
CA GLU A 29 -4.34 7.51 17.55
C GLU A 29 -4.58 6.47 18.65
N GLU A 30 -4.50 5.18 18.30
CA GLU A 30 -4.79 4.07 19.22
C GLU A 30 -3.55 3.22 19.54
N LYS A 31 -2.35 3.69 19.17
CA LYS A 31 -1.11 2.91 19.30
C LYS A 31 -0.06 3.65 20.09
N GLU A 32 0.82 2.88 20.72
CA GLU A 32 2.01 3.38 21.41
C GLU A 32 2.90 4.18 20.43
N ASP A 33 3.41 5.32 20.90
CA ASP A 33 4.36 6.15 20.14
C ASP A 33 5.69 5.42 19.92
N LEU A 34 6.04 5.25 18.65
CA LEU A 34 7.29 4.62 18.25
C LEU A 34 8.47 5.59 18.18
N GLY A 35 8.25 6.88 18.45
CA GLY A 35 9.27 7.93 18.34
C GLY A 35 9.52 8.36 16.90
N TYR A 36 8.56 8.16 15.99
CA TYR A 36 8.55 8.61 14.61
C TYR A 36 7.57 9.77 14.44
N LEU A 37 7.55 10.34 13.24
CA LEU A 37 6.45 11.21 12.85
C LEU A 37 5.15 10.42 12.89
N CYS A 38 4.07 11.00 13.44
CA CYS A 38 2.80 10.32 13.66
C CYS A 38 1.69 10.92 12.79
N ASP A 39 0.83 10.07 12.24
CA ASP A 39 -0.29 10.47 11.38
C ASP A 39 -1.52 11.00 12.14
N ASN A 40 -1.47 11.10 13.48
CA ASN A 40 -2.52 11.65 14.33
C ASN A 40 -2.32 13.14 14.67
N THR A 41 -1.40 13.82 13.98
CA THR A 41 -1.17 15.25 14.14
C THR A 41 -1.82 16.05 13.01
N GLY A 42 -2.12 17.35 13.23
CA GLY A 42 -2.75 18.19 12.22
C GLY A 42 -4.09 17.64 11.70
N GLU A 43 -4.38 17.89 10.42
CA GLU A 43 -5.58 17.33 9.78
C GLU A 43 -5.34 15.84 9.43
N ASN A 44 -6.11 14.93 10.02
CA ASN A 44 -5.84 13.51 9.93
C ASN A 44 -7.09 12.64 10.00
N ILE A 45 -6.92 11.35 9.65
CA ILE A 45 -7.90 10.27 9.78
C ILE A 45 -7.29 9.05 10.48
N SER A 46 -6.33 9.26 11.38
CA SER A 46 -5.57 8.20 12.06
C SER A 46 -6.45 7.16 12.75
N ALA A 47 -7.55 7.60 13.40
CA ALA A 47 -8.54 6.72 14.03
C ALA A 47 -9.24 5.75 13.06
N LEU A 48 -9.22 6.03 11.75
CA LEU A 48 -9.82 5.16 10.73
C LEU A 48 -8.82 4.13 10.15
N ASN A 49 -7.66 3.94 10.77
CA ASN A 49 -6.61 3.05 10.25
C ASN A 49 -7.07 1.60 10.09
N CYS A 50 -8.01 1.11 10.90
CA CYS A 50 -8.59 -0.23 10.75
C CYS A 50 -9.28 -0.46 9.39
N TYR A 51 -9.79 0.61 8.74
CA TYR A 51 -10.45 0.55 7.42
C TYR A 51 -9.55 1.05 6.28
N TYR A 52 -8.72 2.06 6.56
CA TYR A 52 -7.91 2.77 5.57
C TYR A 52 -6.46 2.28 5.51
N SER A 53 -5.99 1.50 6.50
CA SER A 53 -4.61 1.00 6.58
C SER A 53 -3.57 2.12 6.38
N GLU A 54 -2.61 1.92 5.49
CA GLU A 54 -1.57 2.87 5.11
C GLU A 54 -2.10 4.19 4.52
N LEU A 55 -3.33 4.20 4.06
CA LEU A 55 -3.94 5.41 3.49
C LEU A 55 -4.11 6.52 4.51
N THR A 56 -4.15 6.22 5.83
CA THR A 56 -4.14 7.27 6.86
C THR A 56 -2.86 8.09 6.78
N GLY A 57 -1.74 7.46 6.44
CA GLY A 57 -0.47 8.14 6.16
C GLY A 57 -0.52 8.98 4.89
N LEU A 58 -1.10 8.46 3.78
CA LEU A 58 -1.29 9.24 2.55
C LEU A 58 -2.13 10.48 2.81
N TYR A 59 -3.23 10.34 3.56
CA TYR A 59 -4.09 11.45 3.95
C TYR A 59 -3.33 12.50 4.74
N TRP A 60 -2.56 12.06 5.75
CA TRP A 60 -1.76 12.95 6.58
C TRP A 60 -0.73 13.73 5.75
N ILE A 61 0.00 13.08 4.85
CA ILE A 61 0.97 13.70 3.96
C ILE A 61 0.28 14.75 3.08
N TRP A 62 -0.85 14.41 2.48
CA TRP A 62 -1.64 15.33 1.66
C TRP A 62 -2.02 16.60 2.40
N LYS A 63 -2.46 16.45 3.66
CA LYS A 63 -3.01 17.55 4.45
C LYS A 63 -1.96 18.37 5.21
N ASN A 64 -0.77 17.84 5.45
CA ASN A 64 0.18 18.46 6.36
C ASN A 64 1.57 18.72 5.75
N ASP A 65 1.97 18.08 4.67
CA ASP A 65 3.21 18.38 3.96
C ASP A 65 2.95 19.34 2.79
N HIS A 66 3.22 20.62 2.98
CA HIS A 66 3.02 21.64 1.95
C HIS A 66 4.33 22.16 1.35
N GLU A 67 5.47 21.72 1.85
CA GLU A 67 6.78 22.28 1.49
C GLU A 67 7.55 21.41 0.50
N THR A 68 7.30 20.10 0.49
CA THR A 68 8.02 19.14 -0.34
C THR A 68 7.61 19.23 -1.80
N GLU A 69 8.57 19.26 -2.73
CA GLU A 69 8.28 19.31 -4.19
C GLU A 69 7.85 17.96 -4.76
N TYR A 70 8.47 16.87 -4.28
CA TYR A 70 8.20 15.49 -4.70
C TYR A 70 7.99 14.62 -3.49
N VAL A 71 6.93 13.85 -3.50
CA VAL A 71 6.53 13.00 -2.38
C VAL A 71 6.43 11.55 -2.84
N GLY A 72 6.92 10.66 -2.00
CA GLY A 72 6.74 9.23 -2.19
C GLY A 72 6.29 8.52 -0.93
N THR A 73 5.78 7.30 -1.13
CA THR A 73 5.43 6.38 -0.05
C THR A 73 6.08 5.02 -0.28
N CYS A 74 6.52 4.40 0.80
CA CYS A 74 6.92 3.01 0.87
C CYS A 74 6.51 2.43 2.23
N HIS A 75 6.69 1.13 2.42
CA HIS A 75 6.39 0.48 3.69
C HIS A 75 7.67 0.15 4.44
N TYR A 76 7.59 -0.01 5.75
CA TYR A 76 8.73 -0.25 6.64
C TYR A 76 9.60 -1.47 6.28
N ARG A 77 9.11 -2.37 5.41
CA ARG A 77 9.86 -3.53 4.89
C ARG A 77 9.87 -3.63 3.36
N ARG A 78 9.12 -2.78 2.66
CA ARG A 78 8.99 -2.82 1.19
C ARG A 78 9.46 -1.49 0.64
N PHE A 79 10.47 -1.53 -0.23
CA PHE A 79 11.06 -0.35 -0.83
C PHE A 79 11.12 -0.50 -2.34
N LEU A 80 10.94 0.60 -3.06
CA LEU A 80 11.18 0.64 -4.49
C LEU A 80 12.68 0.49 -4.76
N LEU A 81 13.05 -0.39 -5.71
CA LEU A 81 14.43 -0.69 -6.03
C LEU A 81 14.82 -0.10 -7.38
N ASN A 82 16.06 0.40 -7.44
CA ASN A 82 16.70 0.80 -8.68
C ASN A 82 17.12 -0.41 -9.54
N GLU A 83 17.77 -0.16 -10.68
CA GLU A 83 18.23 -1.20 -11.62
C GLU A 83 19.32 -2.12 -11.03
N GLN A 84 20.02 -1.67 -9.96
CA GLN A 84 21.02 -2.45 -9.22
C GLN A 84 20.43 -3.20 -8.02
N GLU A 85 19.10 -3.28 -7.93
CA GLU A 85 18.37 -3.91 -6.84
C GLU A 85 18.67 -3.31 -5.44
N LYS A 86 18.96 -2.01 -5.40
CA LYS A 86 19.13 -1.22 -4.17
C LYS A 86 18.01 -0.21 -4.05
N ILE A 87 17.73 0.24 -2.82
CA ILE A 87 16.81 1.36 -2.60
C ILE A 87 17.32 2.60 -3.33
N PHE A 88 16.39 3.39 -3.87
CA PHE A 88 16.73 4.60 -4.60
C PHE A 88 17.45 5.61 -3.72
N THR A 89 18.47 6.23 -4.27
CA THR A 89 19.05 7.47 -3.77
C THR A 89 18.28 8.67 -4.30
N LYS A 90 18.39 9.81 -3.62
CA LYS A 90 17.79 11.08 -4.08
C LYS A 90 18.15 11.43 -5.53
N ARG A 91 19.44 11.28 -5.89
CA ARG A 91 19.94 11.57 -7.25
C ARG A 91 19.27 10.69 -8.32
N GLU A 92 19.15 9.41 -8.07
CA GLU A 92 18.51 8.48 -9.02
C GLU A 92 17.03 8.79 -9.22
N LEU A 93 16.31 9.17 -8.13
CA LEU A 93 14.93 9.64 -8.24
C LEU A 93 14.84 10.93 -9.06
N GLU A 94 15.72 11.91 -8.81
CA GLU A 94 15.77 13.14 -9.58
C GLU A 94 15.98 12.88 -11.08
N GLU A 95 16.84 11.92 -11.44
CA GLU A 95 17.08 11.52 -12.83
C GLU A 95 15.81 10.91 -13.47
N LYS A 96 15.12 10.02 -12.77
CA LYS A 96 13.88 9.41 -13.28
C LYS A 96 12.74 10.42 -13.37
N LEU A 97 12.53 11.25 -12.36
CA LEU A 97 11.44 12.23 -12.29
C LEU A 97 11.56 13.39 -13.31
N ARG A 98 12.69 13.52 -14.00
CA ARG A 98 12.82 14.44 -15.15
C ARG A 98 12.09 13.93 -16.40
N SER A 99 11.88 12.62 -16.51
CA SER A 99 11.31 11.97 -17.70
C SER A 99 10.00 11.24 -17.44
N TYR A 100 9.67 11.01 -16.17
CA TYR A 100 8.49 10.30 -15.74
C TYR A 100 7.70 11.12 -14.73
N ASP A 101 6.39 11.06 -14.82
CA ASP A 101 5.48 11.74 -13.90
C ASP A 101 5.36 11.01 -12.57
N LEU A 102 5.57 9.68 -12.58
CA LEU A 102 5.38 8.79 -11.44
C LEU A 102 6.32 7.59 -11.52
N ILE A 103 6.90 7.23 -10.36
CA ILE A 103 7.65 5.99 -10.15
C ILE A 103 6.81 5.10 -9.25
N THR A 104 6.57 3.83 -9.62
CA THR A 104 5.79 2.90 -8.79
C THR A 104 6.27 1.45 -8.97
N THR A 105 5.58 0.53 -8.32
CA THR A 105 5.82 -0.91 -8.42
C THR A 105 5.56 -1.42 -9.84
N LYS A 106 6.08 -2.59 -10.19
CA LYS A 106 5.72 -3.24 -11.44
C LYS A 106 4.24 -3.60 -11.45
N ARG A 107 3.61 -3.35 -12.59
CA ARG A 107 2.26 -3.81 -12.85
C ARG A 107 2.22 -5.34 -12.81
N VAL A 108 1.22 -5.86 -12.11
CA VAL A 108 1.00 -7.31 -11.99
C VAL A 108 -0.08 -7.73 -12.98
N HIS A 109 0.16 -8.83 -13.66
CA HIS A 109 -0.80 -9.48 -14.53
C HIS A 109 -1.41 -10.67 -13.79
N LEU A 110 -2.68 -10.57 -13.46
CA LEU A 110 -3.45 -11.58 -12.72
C LEU A 110 -3.87 -12.72 -13.66
N ASN A 111 -4.17 -13.88 -13.10
CA ASN A 111 -4.71 -15.01 -13.86
C ASN A 111 -6.18 -14.82 -14.29
N ASN A 112 -6.91 -13.92 -13.61
CA ASN A 112 -8.31 -13.58 -13.85
C ASN A 112 -8.47 -12.06 -13.87
N SER A 113 -9.70 -11.56 -14.11
CA SER A 113 -9.98 -10.15 -13.94
C SER A 113 -9.78 -9.71 -12.48
N TYR A 114 -9.45 -8.43 -12.31
CA TYR A 114 -9.34 -7.85 -10.95
C TYR A 114 -10.65 -8.04 -10.18
N TYR A 115 -11.80 -7.81 -10.83
CA TYR A 115 -13.13 -8.00 -10.23
C TYR A 115 -13.30 -9.40 -9.66
N TYR A 116 -12.97 -10.43 -10.45
CA TYR A 116 -13.06 -11.82 -9.99
C TYR A 116 -12.12 -12.10 -8.81
N GLY A 117 -10.86 -11.70 -8.91
CA GLY A 117 -9.89 -11.88 -7.83
C GLY A 117 -10.29 -11.17 -6.54
N PHE A 118 -10.81 -9.94 -6.67
CA PHE A 118 -11.31 -9.17 -5.52
C PHE A 118 -12.54 -9.85 -4.88
N SER A 119 -13.51 -10.28 -5.70
CA SER A 119 -14.74 -10.93 -5.22
C SER A 119 -14.48 -12.26 -4.50
N ALA A 120 -13.39 -12.96 -4.83
CA ALA A 120 -13.02 -14.21 -4.19
C ALA A 120 -12.35 -14.02 -2.81
N ASN A 121 -11.82 -12.83 -2.53
CA ASN A 121 -10.99 -12.59 -1.34
C ASN A 121 -11.47 -11.42 -0.47
N HIS A 122 -12.33 -10.53 -0.98
CA HIS A 122 -12.73 -9.31 -0.28
C HIS A 122 -14.22 -9.00 -0.46
N ASN A 123 -14.71 -8.02 0.29
CA ASN A 123 -16.07 -7.52 0.18
C ASN A 123 -16.32 -6.84 -1.18
N ILE A 124 -16.90 -7.57 -2.11
CA ILE A 124 -17.17 -7.10 -3.47
C ILE A 124 -18.12 -5.91 -3.50
N HIS A 125 -19.07 -5.81 -2.54
CA HIS A 125 -20.00 -4.70 -2.46
C HIS A 125 -19.28 -3.35 -2.32
N ALA A 126 -18.16 -3.30 -1.61
CA ALA A 126 -17.38 -2.07 -1.49
C ALA A 126 -16.77 -1.63 -2.83
N LEU A 127 -16.33 -2.59 -3.66
CA LEU A 127 -15.81 -2.30 -5.00
C LEU A 127 -16.94 -1.85 -5.95
N ASP A 128 -18.11 -2.48 -5.87
CA ASP A 128 -19.29 -2.10 -6.67
C ASP A 128 -19.74 -0.67 -6.35
N VAL A 129 -19.88 -0.34 -5.07
CA VAL A 129 -20.23 1.02 -4.61
C VAL A 129 -19.13 2.02 -5.00
N THR A 130 -17.85 1.61 -5.01
CA THR A 130 -16.78 2.47 -5.51
C THR A 130 -16.99 2.82 -6.99
N GLY A 131 -17.38 1.86 -7.81
CA GLY A 131 -17.72 2.09 -9.22
C GLY A 131 -18.91 3.05 -9.40
N GLU A 132 -19.95 2.90 -8.57
CA GLU A 132 -21.11 3.82 -8.58
C GLU A 132 -20.71 5.25 -8.21
N VAL A 133 -19.91 5.43 -7.17
CA VAL A 133 -19.41 6.75 -6.74
C VAL A 133 -18.53 7.37 -7.83
N ILE A 134 -17.66 6.59 -8.47
CA ILE A 134 -16.86 7.08 -9.61
C ILE A 134 -17.78 7.56 -10.74
N LYS A 135 -18.79 6.79 -11.09
CA LYS A 135 -19.76 7.16 -12.12
C LYS A 135 -20.48 8.47 -11.80
N GLU A 136 -20.86 8.68 -10.55
CA GLU A 136 -21.58 9.87 -10.10
C GLU A 136 -20.69 11.12 -10.00
N LYS A 137 -19.53 11.00 -9.37
CA LYS A 137 -18.66 12.12 -9.03
C LYS A 137 -17.61 12.42 -10.11
N TYR A 138 -17.15 11.39 -10.80
CA TYR A 138 -16.07 11.45 -11.77
C TYR A 138 -16.40 10.67 -13.04
N PRO A 139 -17.48 11.03 -13.77
CA PRO A 139 -17.96 10.25 -14.93
C PRO A 139 -16.89 10.03 -16.01
N ALA A 140 -15.92 10.95 -16.15
CA ALA A 140 -14.80 10.79 -17.08
C ALA A 140 -13.86 9.62 -16.74
N TYR A 141 -13.88 9.12 -15.51
CA TYR A 141 -13.09 7.97 -15.07
C TYR A 141 -13.83 6.64 -15.20
N TYR A 142 -15.17 6.67 -15.36
CA TYR A 142 -16.00 5.48 -15.21
C TYR A 142 -15.72 4.41 -16.29
N ASP A 143 -15.65 4.79 -17.55
CA ASP A 143 -15.40 3.82 -18.64
C ASP A 143 -14.03 3.14 -18.49
N THR A 144 -13.03 3.91 -18.05
CA THR A 144 -11.69 3.35 -17.75
C THR A 144 -11.73 2.43 -16.54
N PHE A 145 -12.45 2.81 -15.47
CA PHE A 145 -12.66 1.94 -14.31
C PHE A 145 -13.30 0.63 -14.72
N VAL A 146 -14.42 0.65 -15.45
CA VAL A 146 -15.12 -0.56 -15.91
C VAL A 146 -14.23 -1.45 -16.78
N ARG A 147 -13.48 -0.86 -17.68
CA ARG A 147 -12.55 -1.61 -18.53
C ARG A 147 -11.44 -2.28 -17.73
N LEU A 148 -10.82 -1.55 -16.80
CA LEU A 148 -9.68 -2.05 -16.02
C LEU A 148 -10.12 -3.07 -14.96
N VAL A 149 -11.24 -2.87 -14.28
CA VAL A 149 -11.74 -3.80 -13.26
C VAL A 149 -12.08 -5.17 -13.82
N ASN A 150 -12.48 -5.22 -15.09
CA ASN A 150 -12.71 -6.46 -15.84
C ASN A 150 -11.44 -6.98 -16.56
N GLY A 151 -10.32 -6.24 -16.48
CA GLY A 151 -9.02 -6.66 -16.98
C GLY A 151 -8.19 -7.38 -15.92
N PRO A 152 -7.05 -7.96 -16.33
CA PRO A 152 -6.19 -8.74 -15.43
C PRO A 152 -5.06 -7.92 -14.78
N GLU A 153 -5.03 -6.62 -14.92
CA GLU A 153 -3.89 -5.81 -14.50
C GLU A 153 -4.20 -4.96 -13.27
N THR A 154 -3.21 -4.85 -12.37
CA THR A 154 -3.27 -3.96 -11.21
C THR A 154 -1.87 -3.58 -10.73
N TYR A 155 -1.79 -2.58 -9.83
CA TYR A 155 -0.65 -2.34 -8.99
C TYR A 155 -0.94 -2.87 -7.58
N PHE A 156 0.10 -3.15 -6.80
CA PHE A 156 -0.01 -3.50 -5.39
C PHE A 156 0.90 -2.63 -4.53
N GLY A 157 0.47 -2.42 -3.27
CA GLY A 157 1.29 -1.87 -2.21
C GLY A 157 1.18 -0.37 -1.99
N ASN A 158 0.37 0.38 -2.74
CA ASN A 158 0.21 1.84 -2.58
C ASN A 158 1.54 2.60 -2.47
N MET A 159 2.55 2.16 -3.24
CA MET A 159 3.92 2.66 -3.20
C MET A 159 4.24 3.40 -4.50
N PHE A 160 4.50 4.69 -4.39
CA PHE A 160 4.86 5.51 -5.55
C PHE A 160 5.63 6.77 -5.13
N VAL A 161 6.30 7.39 -6.09
CA VAL A 161 6.96 8.70 -5.95
C VAL A 161 6.51 9.57 -7.11
N THR A 162 6.05 10.79 -6.82
CA THR A 162 5.55 11.72 -7.83
C THR A 162 5.70 13.17 -7.36
N SER A 163 5.39 14.14 -8.23
CA SER A 163 5.32 15.55 -7.81
C SER A 163 4.25 15.75 -6.75
N LYS A 164 4.46 16.72 -5.85
CA LYS A 164 3.47 17.06 -4.81
C LYS A 164 2.12 17.40 -5.42
N LYS A 165 2.12 18.07 -6.57
CA LYS A 165 0.89 18.37 -7.30
C LYS A 165 0.12 17.09 -7.69
N HIS A 166 0.79 16.11 -8.32
CA HIS A 166 0.14 14.86 -8.71
C HIS A 166 -0.30 14.06 -7.48
N PHE A 167 0.48 14.07 -6.41
CA PHE A 167 0.13 13.44 -5.15
C PHE A 167 -1.15 14.04 -4.56
N ASP A 168 -1.26 15.36 -4.52
CA ASP A 168 -2.42 16.06 -3.98
C ASP A 168 -3.66 15.85 -4.85
N ASP A 169 -3.51 15.90 -6.17
CA ASP A 169 -4.60 15.61 -7.12
C ASP A 169 -5.12 14.18 -6.95
N TYR A 170 -4.21 13.21 -6.82
CA TYR A 170 -4.56 11.81 -6.55
C TYR A 170 -5.27 11.64 -5.21
N CYS A 171 -4.71 12.17 -4.14
CA CYS A 171 -5.32 12.07 -2.81
C CYS A 171 -6.68 12.75 -2.76
N SER A 172 -6.83 13.93 -3.33
CA SER A 172 -8.11 14.63 -3.41
C SER A 172 -9.18 13.78 -4.12
N TRP A 173 -8.83 13.16 -5.25
CA TRP A 173 -9.71 12.28 -6.00
C TRP A 173 -10.04 11.01 -5.20
N LEU A 174 -9.02 10.32 -4.67
CA LEU A 174 -9.16 9.07 -3.94
C LEU A 174 -10.02 9.21 -2.68
N PHE A 175 -9.70 10.18 -1.83
CA PHE A 175 -10.42 10.37 -0.56
C PHE A 175 -11.84 10.92 -0.77
N THR A 176 -12.09 11.70 -1.82
CA THR A 176 -13.47 12.08 -2.19
C THR A 176 -14.31 10.85 -2.51
N ILE A 177 -13.76 9.89 -3.25
CA ILE A 177 -14.44 8.62 -3.54
C ILE A 177 -14.67 7.83 -2.26
N PHE A 178 -13.64 7.59 -1.47
CA PHE A 178 -13.73 6.72 -0.30
C PHE A 178 -14.62 7.28 0.80
N PHE A 179 -14.64 8.58 1.04
CA PHE A 179 -15.56 9.18 2.00
C PHE A 179 -17.03 9.07 1.55
N GLU A 180 -17.30 9.04 0.25
CA GLU A 180 -18.66 8.77 -0.24
C GLU A 180 -19.00 7.28 -0.17
N VAL A 181 -18.06 6.39 -0.49
CA VAL A 181 -18.26 4.94 -0.34
C VAL A 181 -18.51 4.58 1.12
N GLN A 182 -17.72 5.12 2.05
CA GLN A 182 -17.87 4.90 3.49
C GLN A 182 -19.28 5.23 4.02
N LYS A 183 -19.97 6.20 3.44
CA LYS A 183 -21.34 6.56 3.81
C LYS A 183 -22.39 5.56 3.34
N ARG A 184 -22.05 4.71 2.37
CA ARG A 184 -22.99 3.83 1.65
C ARG A 184 -22.79 2.35 1.97
N ILE A 185 -21.70 1.99 2.63
CA ILE A 185 -21.40 0.60 3.02
C ILE A 185 -21.32 0.49 4.54
N ASP A 186 -21.61 -0.70 5.06
CA ASP A 186 -21.35 -1.04 6.45
C ASP A 186 -19.92 -1.60 6.57
N LEU A 187 -19.04 -0.84 7.20
CA LEU A 187 -17.64 -1.21 7.41
C LEU A 187 -17.46 -2.31 8.47
N GLU A 188 -18.49 -2.57 9.28
CA GLU A 188 -18.47 -3.61 10.31
C GLU A 188 -19.00 -4.96 9.80
N THR A 189 -19.40 -5.04 8.52
CA THR A 189 -19.89 -6.29 7.93
C THR A 189 -18.82 -7.39 7.96
N ASP A 190 -17.56 -7.03 7.78
CA ASP A 190 -16.45 -7.97 7.80
C ASP A 190 -15.97 -8.21 9.23
N ALA A 191 -16.05 -9.45 9.68
CA ALA A 191 -15.81 -9.83 11.08
C ALA A 191 -14.33 -9.81 11.49
N ASP A 192 -13.39 -9.91 10.55
CA ASP A 192 -11.96 -9.96 10.83
C ASP A 192 -11.22 -8.67 10.43
N GLU A 193 -10.12 -8.41 11.13
CA GLU A 193 -9.31 -7.20 10.94
C GLU A 193 -8.71 -7.10 9.52
N TYR A 194 -8.46 -8.23 8.86
CA TYR A 194 -7.86 -8.23 7.54
C TYR A 194 -8.83 -7.68 6.49
N HIS A 195 -10.06 -8.19 6.44
CA HIS A 195 -11.07 -7.79 5.45
C HIS A 195 -11.64 -6.39 5.70
N ARG A 196 -11.61 -5.90 6.95
CA ARG A 196 -11.99 -4.51 7.26
C ARG A 196 -11.15 -3.47 6.52
N ARG A 197 -9.91 -3.79 6.13
CA ARG A 197 -8.99 -2.89 5.42
C ARG A 197 -9.36 -2.67 3.95
N VAL A 198 -10.63 -2.67 3.63
CA VAL A 198 -11.16 -2.68 2.27
C VAL A 198 -10.67 -1.52 1.40
N PHE A 199 -10.54 -0.32 1.98
CA PHE A 199 -10.05 0.85 1.24
C PHE A 199 -8.56 0.73 0.85
N GLY A 200 -7.74 0.11 1.71
CA GLY A 200 -6.36 -0.20 1.38
C GLY A 200 -6.26 -1.07 0.12
N PHE A 201 -7.07 -2.11 0.02
CA PHE A 201 -7.07 -3.00 -1.15
C PHE A 201 -7.63 -2.34 -2.42
N ILE A 202 -8.73 -1.60 -2.32
CA ILE A 202 -9.33 -0.92 -3.48
C ILE A 202 -8.39 0.17 -4.03
N SER A 203 -7.67 0.89 -3.15
CA SER A 203 -6.77 1.97 -3.56
C SER A 203 -5.62 1.51 -4.44
N GLU A 204 -5.11 0.30 -4.24
CA GLU A 204 -4.06 -0.30 -5.06
C GLU A 204 -4.48 -0.39 -6.54
N PHE A 205 -5.71 -0.81 -6.78
CA PHE A 205 -6.30 -0.83 -8.11
C PHE A 205 -6.63 0.59 -8.63
N LEU A 206 -7.15 1.45 -7.78
CA LEU A 206 -7.53 2.82 -8.18
C LEU A 206 -6.32 3.65 -8.63
N LEU A 207 -5.12 3.35 -8.16
CA LEU A 207 -3.89 3.98 -8.67
C LEU A 207 -3.73 3.70 -10.19
N LEU A 208 -4.00 2.48 -10.65
CA LEU A 208 -3.96 2.16 -12.09
C LEU A 208 -5.02 2.93 -12.89
N VAL A 209 -6.23 3.06 -12.32
CA VAL A 209 -7.31 3.83 -12.96
C VAL A 209 -6.90 5.30 -13.11
N TRP A 210 -6.39 5.90 -12.03
CA TRP A 210 -5.98 7.30 -12.00
C TRP A 210 -4.83 7.59 -12.96
N ILE A 211 -3.79 6.76 -12.97
CA ILE A 211 -2.66 6.84 -13.90
C ILE A 211 -3.14 6.78 -15.35
N THR A 212 -4.05 5.83 -15.63
CA THR A 212 -4.53 5.59 -17.01
C THR A 212 -5.35 6.77 -17.54
N VAL A 213 -6.27 7.31 -16.74
CA VAL A 213 -7.12 8.44 -17.15
C VAL A 213 -6.28 9.71 -17.33
N ASN A 214 -5.32 9.95 -16.44
CA ASN A 214 -4.47 11.13 -16.52
C ASN A 214 -3.29 10.97 -17.49
N GLN A 215 -3.16 9.81 -18.16
CA GLN A 215 -2.13 9.52 -19.15
C GLN A 215 -0.70 9.78 -18.65
N LEU A 216 -0.43 9.43 -17.38
CA LEU A 216 0.87 9.69 -16.77
C LEU A 216 1.95 8.76 -17.34
N HIS A 217 3.14 9.33 -17.54
CA HIS A 217 4.35 8.59 -17.87
C HIS A 217 4.90 7.93 -16.62
N VAL A 218 4.85 6.60 -16.57
CA VAL A 218 5.20 5.81 -15.37
C VAL A 218 6.50 5.06 -15.55
N PHE A 219 7.40 5.17 -14.56
CA PHE A 219 8.54 4.29 -14.40
C PHE A 219 8.19 3.18 -13.41
N GLU A 220 8.15 1.94 -13.89
CA GLU A 220 7.86 0.77 -13.06
C GLU A 220 9.15 0.09 -12.59
N CYS A 221 9.26 -0.19 -11.29
CA CYS A 221 10.44 -0.79 -10.69
C CYS A 221 10.10 -1.98 -9.79
N LYS A 222 11.12 -2.76 -9.43
CA LYS A 222 10.98 -3.87 -8.48
C LYS A 222 10.74 -3.34 -7.07
N VAL A 223 10.13 -4.17 -6.24
CA VAL A 223 10.02 -3.98 -4.79
C VAL A 223 10.99 -4.91 -4.10
N GLY A 224 11.80 -4.36 -3.20
CA GLY A 224 12.67 -5.14 -2.32
C GLY A 224 12.10 -5.26 -0.92
N MET A 225 12.28 -6.43 -0.33
CA MET A 225 11.97 -6.68 1.08
C MET A 225 13.22 -6.44 1.91
N ILE A 226 13.16 -5.50 2.87
CA ILE A 226 14.25 -5.21 3.80
C ILE A 226 13.81 -5.63 5.21
N GLY A 227 14.61 -6.48 5.83
CA GLY A 227 14.30 -7.09 7.12
C GLY A 227 13.45 -8.36 6.99
N GLU A 228 13.56 -9.20 7.99
CA GLU A 228 12.81 -10.44 8.08
C GLU A 228 11.53 -10.20 8.89
N LYS A 229 10.41 -10.81 8.49
CA LYS A 229 9.20 -10.82 9.30
C LYS A 229 9.49 -11.43 10.66
N ALA A 230 8.93 -10.87 11.74
CA ALA A 230 9.05 -11.46 13.07
C ALA A 230 8.54 -12.91 13.08
N GLU A 231 7.43 -13.15 12.39
CA GLU A 231 6.80 -14.46 12.21
C GLU A 231 7.73 -15.44 11.45
N THR A 232 8.40 -14.96 10.39
CA THR A 232 9.39 -15.77 9.64
C THR A 232 10.59 -16.12 10.50
N ARG A 233 11.07 -15.19 11.32
CA ARG A 233 12.16 -15.42 12.26
C ARG A 233 11.76 -16.42 13.33
N GLU A 234 10.60 -16.24 13.97
CA GLU A 234 10.05 -17.21 14.93
C GLU A 234 9.86 -18.58 14.31
N MET A 235 9.33 -18.65 13.10
CA MET A 235 9.18 -19.89 12.36
C MET A 235 10.53 -20.60 12.14
N LYS A 236 11.55 -19.88 11.71
CA LYS A 236 12.91 -20.44 11.53
C LYS A 236 13.49 -20.92 12.85
N GLU A 237 13.34 -20.16 13.93
CA GLU A 237 13.80 -20.54 15.26
C GLU A 237 13.10 -21.81 15.75
N GLN A 238 11.78 -21.90 15.59
CA GLN A 238 11.03 -23.10 15.98
C GLN A 238 11.37 -24.32 15.12
N ILE A 239 11.50 -24.14 13.81
CA ILE A 239 11.94 -25.24 12.91
C ILE A 239 13.34 -25.70 13.29
N ALA A 240 14.27 -24.78 13.62
CA ALA A 240 15.60 -25.14 14.07
C ALA A 240 15.55 -26.02 15.34
N ILE A 241 14.71 -25.66 16.32
CA ILE A 241 14.51 -26.45 17.55
C ILE A 241 14.01 -27.87 17.25
N TYR A 242 13.07 -28.05 16.30
CA TYR A 242 12.60 -29.37 15.87
C TYR A 242 13.72 -30.16 15.20
N LEU A 243 14.50 -29.52 14.33
CA LEU A 243 15.61 -30.18 13.63
C LEU A 243 16.75 -30.58 14.57
N GLU A 244 17.08 -29.77 15.57
CA GLU A 244 18.06 -30.12 16.62
C GLU A 244 17.62 -31.39 17.39
N LYS A 245 16.31 -31.51 17.66
CA LYS A 245 15.70 -32.70 18.26
C LYS A 245 15.53 -33.85 17.28
N ARG A 246 15.96 -33.72 16.03
CA ARG A 246 15.75 -34.66 14.93
C ARG A 246 14.25 -35.01 14.67
N ASP A 247 13.35 -34.13 15.06
CA ASP A 247 11.91 -34.27 14.85
C ASP A 247 11.50 -33.61 13.53
N VAL A 248 11.83 -34.22 12.42
CA VAL A 248 11.49 -33.75 11.06
C VAL A 248 9.97 -33.73 10.83
N ALA A 249 9.22 -34.66 11.44
CA ALA A 249 7.77 -34.70 11.31
C ALA A 249 7.10 -33.53 12.03
N GLY A 250 7.57 -33.17 13.23
CA GLY A 250 7.14 -32.01 13.98
C GLY A 250 7.47 -30.68 13.25
N ALA A 251 8.68 -30.55 12.71
CA ALA A 251 9.07 -29.39 11.89
C ALA A 251 8.14 -29.21 10.69
N LYS A 252 7.86 -30.27 9.95
CA LYS A 252 6.96 -30.23 8.79
C LYS A 252 5.52 -29.85 9.20
N LYS A 253 5.00 -30.44 10.27
CA LYS A 253 3.65 -30.13 10.77
C LYS A 253 3.55 -28.65 11.19
N TYR A 254 4.54 -28.14 11.91
CA TYR A 254 4.59 -26.74 12.34
C TYR A 254 4.65 -25.80 11.15
N PHE A 255 5.51 -26.06 10.16
CA PHE A 255 5.61 -25.29 8.93
C PHE A 255 4.28 -25.27 8.15
N CYS A 256 3.64 -26.44 7.97
CA CYS A 256 2.37 -26.52 7.26
C CYS A 256 1.24 -25.75 7.97
N LEU A 257 1.19 -25.78 9.31
CA LEU A 257 0.18 -25.05 10.07
C LEU A 257 0.31 -23.54 9.92
N LEU A 258 1.54 -23.00 9.90
CA LEU A 258 1.79 -21.58 9.72
C LEU A 258 1.60 -21.14 8.26
N TYR A 259 2.01 -21.97 7.30
CA TYR A 259 1.92 -21.64 5.88
C TYR A 259 0.47 -21.59 5.36
N THR A 260 -0.46 -22.26 6.03
CA THR A 260 -1.90 -22.21 5.70
C THR A 260 -2.60 -20.97 6.30
N SER A 261 -2.03 -20.35 7.34
CA SER A 261 -2.57 -19.12 7.96
C SER A 261 -1.96 -17.84 7.41
N ASP A 262 -0.69 -17.87 6.97
CA ASP A 262 0.09 -16.68 6.58
C ASP A 262 0.30 -16.55 5.06
N ALA A 263 0.03 -17.59 4.29
CA ALA A 263 0.26 -17.58 2.83
C ALA A 263 -0.69 -16.64 2.07
N ALA A 264 -1.75 -16.18 2.70
CA ALA A 264 -2.66 -15.19 2.11
C ALA A 264 -2.04 -13.78 2.04
N ASP A 265 -1.13 -13.43 2.95
CA ASP A 265 -0.52 -12.10 3.03
C ASP A 265 0.70 -11.90 2.10
N ASP A 266 1.35 -12.97 1.67
CA ASP A 266 2.61 -12.92 0.88
C ASP A 266 2.45 -13.34 -0.60
N LEU A 267 1.29 -13.81 -1.02
CA LEU A 267 1.02 -14.27 -2.40
C LEU A 267 0.20 -13.29 -3.25
N ILE A 268 -0.05 -12.11 -2.72
CA ILE A 268 -0.71 -11.03 -3.47
C ILE A 268 0.28 -9.93 -3.78
#